data_f0046c9dba65279efdbc1a2f98ab9da4
#
_entry.id   f0046c9dba65279efdbc1a2f98ab9da4
#
_cell.length_a   1.000
_cell.length_b   1.000
_cell.length_c   1.000
_cell.angle_alpha   90.00
_cell.angle_beta   90.00
_cell.angle_gamma   90.00
#
_symmetry.space_group_name_H-M   'P 1'
#
loop_
_entity.id
_entity.type
_entity.pdbx_description
1 polymer ?
#
loop_
_entity_poly.entity_id
_entity_poly.type
_entity_poly.pdbx_seq_one_letter_code
_entity_poly.pdbx_strand_id
1 'polypeptide(L)'
;VTSSKPTIAGLFAGVGGIELGFQQAGFTPIFANEIDKYAAKTYQANHSHELNVGDIGSLASDAISTDLTVLAGGFPCQPFSVAGYRKGFEDDRGNVFRDIVRLIQDRHPEVVFLENVKNLRGHDGGNTYKVIQESLEASGYTVAAKVLNSSEYGNIPQNRERVYIIGFREPEANAHFQWPKPVKLSKPLGELIDFEKKVESKYYYTDARPFWGLLKEEVTKSNTIYQWRRQYVRQNKSGVCPTLTANMGMGGHNVPIIKSRYGIRKLTPRECFNIMGFPEDFVLPSDLADSQLYKQAGNSVVVPVIERLAKEISQAIRR
;
A
#
# COMPACT_ATOMS: atom_id res chain seq x y z
N VAL A 1 6.12 -30.41 -18.87
CA VAL A 1 6.81 -29.12 -18.79
C VAL A 1 6.38 -28.48 -17.46
N THR A 2 7.28 -28.45 -16.48
CA THR A 2 7.05 -27.74 -15.23
C THR A 2 7.06 -26.25 -15.56
N SER A 3 5.88 -25.63 -15.68
CA SER A 3 5.74 -24.17 -15.78
C SER A 3 6.44 -23.53 -14.58
N SER A 4 7.48 -22.73 -14.83
CA SER A 4 8.09 -21.93 -13.77
C SER A 4 7.05 -21.04 -13.12
N LYS A 5 7.15 -20.82 -11.81
CA LYS A 5 6.24 -19.89 -11.11
C LYS A 5 6.42 -18.48 -11.69
N PRO A 6 5.32 -17.73 -11.90
CA PRO A 6 5.43 -16.35 -12.36
C PRO A 6 6.21 -15.51 -11.35
N THR A 7 6.98 -14.54 -11.84
CA THR A 7 7.88 -13.71 -11.05
C THR A 7 7.33 -12.30 -10.85
N ILE A 8 7.78 -11.62 -9.78
CA ILE A 8 7.45 -10.21 -9.51
C ILE A 8 8.69 -9.45 -9.08
N ALA A 9 8.85 -8.24 -9.62
CA ALA A 9 9.77 -7.22 -9.12
C ALA A 9 8.98 -6.01 -8.61
N GLY A 10 9.31 -5.53 -7.42
CA GLY A 10 8.65 -4.41 -6.76
C GLY A 10 9.44 -3.11 -6.81
N LEU A 11 8.79 -2.02 -7.15
CA LEU A 11 9.33 -0.66 -7.10
C LEU A 11 8.61 0.12 -5.99
N PHE A 12 9.33 1.02 -5.30
CA PHE A 12 8.79 1.72 -4.11
C PHE A 12 8.23 0.71 -3.09
N ALA A 13 8.97 -0.34 -2.86
CA ALA A 13 8.49 -1.55 -2.20
C ALA A 13 7.99 -1.33 -0.77
N GLY A 14 8.42 -0.24 -0.11
CA GLY A 14 8.07 0.02 1.28
C GLY A 14 8.52 -1.13 2.17
N VAL A 15 7.56 -1.77 2.80
CA VAL A 15 7.79 -2.96 3.64
C VAL A 15 7.46 -4.27 2.92
N GLY A 16 7.17 -4.23 1.62
CA GLY A 16 6.92 -5.41 0.81
C GLY A 16 5.47 -5.91 0.79
N GLY A 17 4.50 -5.02 1.00
CA GLY A 17 3.09 -5.43 1.04
C GLY A 17 2.54 -5.89 -0.31
N ILE A 18 3.01 -5.33 -1.42
CA ILE A 18 2.63 -5.77 -2.78
C ILE A 18 3.25 -7.15 -3.04
N GLU A 19 4.55 -7.29 -2.83
CA GLU A 19 5.28 -8.54 -3.03
C GLU A 19 4.69 -9.67 -2.18
N LEU A 20 4.34 -9.38 -0.93
CA LEU A 20 3.70 -10.35 -0.04
C LEU A 20 2.35 -10.82 -0.59
N GLY A 21 1.50 -9.91 -1.06
CA GLY A 21 0.21 -10.27 -1.65
C GLY A 21 0.35 -11.12 -2.93
N PHE A 22 1.30 -10.77 -3.79
CA PHE A 22 1.62 -11.59 -4.96
C PHE A 22 2.21 -12.94 -4.58
N GLN A 23 3.09 -13.00 -3.58
CA GLN A 23 3.65 -14.26 -3.08
C GLN A 23 2.55 -15.19 -2.55
N GLN A 24 1.58 -14.66 -1.81
CA GLN A 24 0.41 -15.42 -1.32
C GLN A 24 -0.47 -15.93 -2.49
N ALA A 25 -0.46 -15.25 -3.64
CA ALA A 25 -1.11 -15.69 -4.86
C ALA A 25 -0.28 -16.67 -5.73
N GLY A 26 0.92 -17.05 -5.27
CA GLY A 26 1.78 -18.03 -5.93
C GLY A 26 2.85 -17.47 -6.86
N PHE A 27 3.07 -16.16 -6.88
CA PHE A 27 4.21 -15.53 -7.57
C PHE A 27 5.50 -15.66 -6.74
N THR A 28 6.63 -15.57 -7.42
CA THR A 28 7.95 -15.55 -6.77
C THR A 28 8.53 -14.15 -6.84
N PRO A 29 8.63 -13.43 -5.72
CA PRO A 29 9.36 -12.16 -5.68
C PRO A 29 10.85 -12.42 -5.97
N ILE A 30 11.43 -11.65 -6.91
CA ILE A 30 12.82 -11.81 -7.32
C ILE A 30 13.67 -10.57 -7.11
N PHE A 31 13.05 -9.38 -7.04
CA PHE A 31 13.74 -8.11 -6.89
C PHE A 31 12.80 -7.07 -6.26
N ALA A 32 13.38 -6.13 -5.52
CA ALA A 32 12.69 -4.94 -5.06
C ALA A 32 13.61 -3.71 -5.01
N ASN A 33 13.02 -2.51 -5.10
CA ASN A 33 13.71 -1.24 -4.89
C ASN A 33 12.96 -0.36 -3.87
N GLU A 34 13.69 0.19 -2.91
CA GLU A 34 13.17 1.11 -1.89
C GLU A 34 14.23 2.15 -1.51
N ILE A 35 13.85 3.42 -1.39
CA ILE A 35 14.77 4.50 -1.02
C ILE A 35 14.80 4.75 0.50
N ASP A 36 13.68 4.49 1.20
CA ASP A 36 13.59 4.70 2.66
C ASP A 36 14.32 3.57 3.40
N LYS A 37 15.47 3.89 3.97
CA LYS A 37 16.30 2.94 4.71
C LYS A 37 15.61 2.27 5.89
N TYR A 38 14.63 2.93 6.51
CA TYR A 38 13.87 2.35 7.62
C TYR A 38 12.83 1.34 7.10
N ALA A 39 12.17 1.65 5.99
CA ALA A 39 11.30 0.70 5.30
C ALA A 39 12.11 -0.49 4.76
N ALA A 40 13.26 -0.24 4.14
CA ALA A 40 14.17 -1.27 3.66
C ALA A 40 14.61 -2.25 4.78
N LYS A 41 14.82 -1.75 6.00
CA LYS A 41 15.14 -2.59 7.16
C LYS A 41 14.00 -3.55 7.52
N THR A 42 12.76 -3.04 7.54
CA THR A 42 11.58 -3.89 7.75
C THR A 42 11.38 -4.87 6.60
N TYR A 43 11.62 -4.42 5.37
CA TYR A 43 11.58 -5.28 4.17
C TYR A 43 12.53 -6.47 4.31
N GLN A 44 13.81 -6.21 4.58
CA GLN A 44 14.86 -7.23 4.71
C GLN A 44 14.63 -8.22 5.86
N ALA A 45 13.92 -7.81 6.91
CA ALA A 45 13.53 -8.69 8.01
C ALA A 45 12.45 -9.72 7.61
N ASN A 46 11.75 -9.50 6.47
CA ASN A 46 10.60 -10.30 6.07
C ASN A 46 10.72 -10.96 4.68
N HIS A 47 11.66 -10.50 3.85
CA HIS A 47 11.84 -10.96 2.48
C HIS A 47 13.29 -11.37 2.24
N SER A 48 13.51 -12.46 1.50
CA SER A 48 14.84 -13.04 1.27
C SER A 48 15.42 -12.75 -0.12
N HIS A 49 14.61 -12.20 -1.05
CA HIS A 49 15.09 -11.85 -2.39
C HIS A 49 15.82 -10.50 -2.38
N GLU A 50 16.43 -10.16 -3.50
CA GLU A 50 17.26 -8.97 -3.64
C GLU A 50 16.47 -7.68 -3.40
N LEU A 51 17.01 -6.80 -2.56
CA LEU A 51 16.53 -5.44 -2.33
C LEU A 51 17.63 -4.44 -2.69
N ASN A 52 17.38 -3.64 -3.70
CA ASN A 52 18.16 -2.45 -3.99
C ASN A 52 17.69 -1.28 -3.11
N VAL A 53 18.56 -0.79 -2.23
CA VAL A 53 18.25 0.38 -1.37
C VAL A 53 18.81 1.62 -2.03
N GLY A 54 17.96 2.38 -2.71
CA GLY A 54 18.39 3.55 -3.46
C GLY A 54 17.30 4.20 -4.29
N ASP A 55 17.66 5.32 -4.93
CA ASP A 55 16.78 6.06 -5.81
C ASP A 55 16.55 5.27 -7.10
N ILE A 56 15.29 5.17 -7.53
CA ILE A 56 14.89 4.51 -8.77
C ILE A 56 15.52 5.17 -10.01
N GLY A 57 15.77 6.48 -9.97
CA GLY A 57 16.43 7.20 -11.05
C GLY A 57 17.85 6.72 -11.31
N SER A 58 18.51 6.15 -10.28
CA SER A 58 19.85 5.58 -10.38
C SER A 58 19.85 4.06 -10.60
N LEU A 59 18.66 3.43 -10.61
CA LEU A 59 18.54 1.99 -10.80
C LEU A 59 18.85 1.62 -12.25
N ALA A 60 19.90 0.83 -12.45
CA ALA A 60 20.20 0.25 -13.74
C ALA A 60 19.11 -0.80 -14.10
N SER A 61 18.62 -0.75 -15.34
CA SER A 61 17.54 -1.65 -15.74
C SER A 61 17.94 -3.12 -15.70
N ASP A 62 19.21 -3.43 -15.98
CA ASP A 62 19.77 -4.79 -15.97
C ASP A 62 19.88 -5.42 -14.57
N ALA A 63 19.71 -4.64 -13.51
CA ALA A 63 19.53 -5.18 -12.16
C ALA A 63 18.23 -6.01 -12.01
N ILE A 64 17.24 -5.78 -12.87
CA ILE A 64 16.00 -6.55 -12.91
C ILE A 64 16.08 -7.58 -14.02
N SER A 65 15.75 -8.84 -13.72
CA SER A 65 15.74 -9.93 -14.72
C SER A 65 14.83 -9.62 -15.91
N THR A 66 15.22 -10.07 -17.10
CA THR A 66 14.36 -10.03 -18.30
C THR A 66 13.25 -11.08 -18.26
N ASP A 67 13.40 -12.13 -17.46
CA ASP A 67 12.36 -13.14 -17.22
C ASP A 67 11.44 -12.67 -16.09
N LEU A 68 10.74 -11.56 -16.36
CA LEU A 68 9.89 -10.87 -15.39
C LEU A 68 8.43 -10.94 -15.82
N THR A 69 7.60 -11.60 -15.00
CA THR A 69 6.16 -11.63 -15.26
C THR A 69 5.50 -10.30 -14.85
N VAL A 70 5.75 -9.81 -13.64
CA VAL A 70 5.09 -8.60 -13.13
C VAL A 70 6.11 -7.57 -12.67
N LEU A 71 6.02 -6.34 -13.18
CA LEU A 71 6.64 -5.16 -12.58
C LEU A 71 5.58 -4.39 -11.80
N ALA A 72 5.75 -4.30 -10.48
CA ALA A 72 4.75 -3.71 -9.59
C ALA A 72 5.29 -2.46 -8.88
N GLY A 73 4.43 -1.50 -8.54
CA GLY A 73 4.83 -0.36 -7.73
C GLY A 73 3.68 0.48 -7.18
N GLY A 74 3.80 0.86 -5.90
CA GLY A 74 3.01 1.88 -5.25
C GLY A 74 3.75 3.22 -5.28
N PHE A 75 3.71 3.93 -6.40
CA PHE A 75 4.51 5.13 -6.59
C PHE A 75 3.93 6.35 -5.86
N PRO A 76 4.78 7.32 -5.43
CA PRO A 76 4.30 8.52 -4.74
C PRO A 76 3.44 9.41 -5.67
N CYS A 77 2.31 9.92 -5.12
CA CYS A 77 1.47 10.90 -5.79
C CYS A 77 2.13 12.29 -5.68
N GLN A 78 3.24 12.50 -6.37
CA GLN A 78 3.79 13.85 -6.54
C GLN A 78 3.16 14.47 -7.80
N PRO A 79 2.98 15.81 -7.85
CA PRO A 79 2.43 16.44 -9.02
C PRO A 79 3.33 16.13 -10.22
N PHE A 80 2.79 15.37 -11.17
CA PHE A 80 3.40 15.29 -12.48
C PHE A 80 3.35 16.70 -13.06
N SER A 81 4.50 17.28 -13.39
CA SER A 81 4.52 18.46 -14.26
C SER A 81 4.05 18.00 -15.64
N VAL A 82 2.73 18.10 -15.88
CA VAL A 82 2.14 17.84 -17.21
C VAL A 82 2.81 18.71 -18.28
N ALA A 83 3.33 19.87 -17.88
CA ALA A 83 4.09 20.77 -18.76
C ALA A 83 5.44 20.15 -19.19
N GLY A 84 6.13 19.40 -18.31
CA GLY A 84 7.39 18.71 -18.64
C GLY A 84 7.15 17.53 -19.59
N TYR A 85 6.07 16.77 -19.40
CA TYR A 85 5.77 15.63 -20.29
C TYR A 85 5.46 16.06 -21.73
N ARG A 86 4.79 17.23 -21.92
CA ARG A 86 4.47 17.76 -23.26
C ARG A 86 5.64 18.44 -23.97
N LYS A 87 6.69 18.83 -23.24
CA LYS A 87 7.87 19.54 -23.81
C LYS A 87 9.04 18.62 -24.19
N GLY A 88 8.88 17.30 -24.05
CA GLY A 88 9.95 16.35 -24.32
C GLY A 88 10.88 16.15 -23.11
N PHE A 89 11.53 15.01 -23.09
CA PHE A 89 12.26 14.40 -21.99
C PHE A 89 13.49 15.16 -21.43
N GLU A 90 13.71 16.42 -21.80
CA GLU A 90 15.01 17.05 -21.52
C GLU A 90 15.15 17.78 -20.18
N ASP A 91 14.06 18.06 -19.42
CA ASP A 91 14.19 18.96 -18.27
C ASP A 91 13.56 18.54 -16.95
N ASP A 92 13.19 17.26 -16.73
CA ASP A 92 12.57 16.80 -15.48
C ASP A 92 13.40 15.71 -14.79
N ARG A 93 14.55 16.11 -14.24
CA ARG A 93 15.32 15.27 -13.29
C ARG A 93 14.50 15.13 -12.01
N GLY A 94 13.72 14.05 -11.91
CA GLY A 94 12.96 13.73 -10.69
C GLY A 94 11.52 13.29 -10.93
N ASN A 95 11.10 13.03 -12.15
CA ASN A 95 9.79 12.44 -12.41
C ASN A 95 9.85 10.92 -12.24
N VAL A 96 9.48 10.46 -11.06
CA VAL A 96 9.46 9.04 -10.64
C VAL A 96 8.71 8.14 -11.62
N PHE A 97 7.64 8.65 -12.25
CA PHE A 97 6.86 7.89 -13.22
C PHE A 97 7.63 7.66 -14.53
N ARG A 98 8.49 8.59 -14.93
CA ARG A 98 9.40 8.42 -16.08
C ARG A 98 10.35 7.23 -15.87
N ASP A 99 10.87 7.08 -14.65
CA ASP A 99 11.75 5.95 -14.33
C ASP A 99 11.01 4.62 -14.35
N ILE A 100 9.73 4.61 -13.92
CA ILE A 100 8.88 3.42 -14.08
C ILE A 100 8.72 3.07 -15.56
N VAL A 101 8.40 4.06 -16.42
CA VAL A 101 8.24 3.85 -17.87
C VAL A 101 9.54 3.36 -18.50
N ARG A 102 10.70 3.92 -18.13
CA ARG A 102 12.02 3.45 -18.58
C ARG A 102 12.22 1.97 -18.26
N LEU A 103 11.98 1.56 -17.02
CA LEU A 103 12.12 0.17 -16.61
C LEU A 103 11.14 -0.76 -17.31
N ILE A 104 9.90 -0.31 -17.56
CA ILE A 104 8.90 -1.05 -18.36
C ILE A 104 9.43 -1.28 -19.79
N GLN A 105 9.95 -0.23 -20.42
CA GLN A 105 10.46 -0.28 -21.79
C GLN A 105 11.73 -1.12 -21.92
N ASP A 106 12.56 -1.17 -20.88
CA ASP A 106 13.81 -1.95 -20.89
C ASP A 106 13.60 -3.42 -20.52
N ARG A 107 12.61 -3.72 -19.67
CA ARG A 107 12.39 -5.08 -19.14
C ARG A 107 11.22 -5.82 -19.77
N HIS A 108 10.29 -5.10 -20.40
CA HIS A 108 9.13 -5.66 -21.08
C HIS A 108 8.35 -6.72 -20.25
N PRO A 109 7.96 -6.43 -18.97
CA PRO A 109 7.21 -7.39 -18.17
C PRO A 109 5.91 -7.79 -18.87
N GLU A 110 5.39 -8.98 -18.58
CA GLU A 110 4.08 -9.40 -19.13
C GLU A 110 2.94 -8.53 -18.57
N VAL A 111 3.10 -8.11 -17.30
CA VAL A 111 2.11 -7.31 -16.58
C VAL A 111 2.78 -6.16 -15.84
N VAL A 112 2.20 -4.98 -15.93
CA VAL A 112 2.51 -3.82 -15.08
C VAL A 112 1.40 -3.67 -14.06
N PHE A 113 1.75 -3.60 -12.78
CA PHE A 113 0.81 -3.43 -11.68
C PHE A 113 1.14 -2.17 -10.89
N LEU A 114 0.30 -1.14 -10.96
CA LEU A 114 0.51 0.12 -10.26
C LEU A 114 -0.62 0.40 -9.27
N GLU A 115 -0.25 0.90 -8.08
CA GLU A 115 -1.18 1.33 -7.04
C GLU A 115 -0.98 2.80 -6.71
N ASN A 116 -2.08 3.50 -6.42
CA ASN A 116 -2.03 4.87 -5.92
C ASN A 116 -3.30 5.24 -5.15
N VAL A 117 -3.31 6.43 -4.55
CA VAL A 117 -4.50 6.98 -3.89
C VAL A 117 -5.63 7.20 -4.91
N LYS A 118 -6.89 7.01 -4.49
CA LYS A 118 -8.09 7.23 -5.32
C LYS A 118 -8.08 8.57 -6.07
N ASN A 119 -7.60 9.61 -5.40
CA ASN A 119 -7.61 10.98 -5.95
C ASN A 119 -6.71 11.15 -7.19
N LEU A 120 -5.80 10.21 -7.48
CA LEU A 120 -5.00 10.21 -8.71
C LEU A 120 -5.88 10.31 -9.96
N ARG A 121 -7.05 9.66 -9.97
CA ARG A 121 -7.97 9.68 -11.12
C ARG A 121 -8.57 11.06 -11.41
N GLY A 122 -8.76 11.87 -10.37
CA GLY A 122 -9.30 13.24 -10.48
C GLY A 122 -8.24 14.34 -10.44
N HIS A 123 -6.98 13.97 -10.16
CA HIS A 123 -5.89 14.93 -10.05
C HIS A 123 -5.67 15.66 -11.37
N ASP A 124 -5.51 17.00 -11.28
CA ASP A 124 -5.35 17.87 -12.45
C ASP A 124 -6.47 17.67 -13.50
N GLY A 125 -7.72 17.63 -13.06
CA GLY A 125 -8.87 17.42 -13.96
C GLY A 125 -8.86 16.07 -14.68
N GLY A 126 -8.13 15.07 -14.17
CA GLY A 126 -7.96 13.75 -14.77
C GLY A 126 -6.73 13.63 -15.68
N ASN A 127 -6.01 14.71 -15.93
CA ASN A 127 -4.83 14.70 -16.82
C ASN A 127 -3.73 13.77 -16.31
N THR A 128 -3.50 13.71 -14.99
CA THR A 128 -2.46 12.85 -14.42
C THR A 128 -2.73 11.37 -14.75
N TYR A 129 -3.95 10.90 -14.55
CA TYR A 129 -4.31 9.52 -14.89
C TYR A 129 -4.21 9.26 -16.39
N LYS A 130 -4.65 10.21 -17.21
CA LYS A 130 -4.57 10.12 -18.66
C LYS A 130 -3.13 9.95 -19.15
N VAL A 131 -2.19 10.73 -18.61
CA VAL A 131 -0.75 10.62 -18.95
C VAL A 131 -0.21 9.23 -18.57
N ILE A 132 -0.58 8.68 -17.41
CA ILE A 132 -0.17 7.34 -17.00
C ILE A 132 -0.70 6.30 -17.99
N GLN A 133 -1.99 6.36 -18.31
CA GLN A 133 -2.62 5.44 -19.26
C GLN A 133 -1.97 5.51 -20.64
N GLU A 134 -1.85 6.71 -21.22
CA GLU A 134 -1.24 6.91 -22.55
C GLU A 134 0.22 6.44 -22.59
N SER A 135 0.97 6.62 -21.50
CA SER A 135 2.38 6.16 -21.44
C SER A 135 2.49 4.64 -21.43
N LEU A 136 1.60 3.95 -20.71
CA LEU A 136 1.55 2.49 -20.70
C LEU A 136 1.08 1.95 -22.07
N GLU A 137 0.07 2.55 -22.67
CA GLU A 137 -0.42 2.20 -24.00
C GLU A 137 0.67 2.41 -25.08
N ALA A 138 1.39 3.54 -25.01
CA ALA A 138 2.55 3.81 -25.89
C ALA A 138 3.71 2.82 -25.67
N SER A 139 3.80 2.22 -24.50
CA SER A 139 4.77 1.14 -24.20
C SER A 139 4.27 -0.27 -24.59
N GLY A 140 3.11 -0.36 -25.24
CA GLY A 140 2.57 -1.61 -25.78
C GLY A 140 1.65 -2.38 -24.84
N TYR A 141 1.06 -1.72 -23.82
CA TYR A 141 0.18 -2.38 -22.86
C TYR A 141 -1.28 -2.01 -23.07
N THR A 142 -2.16 -2.98 -22.91
CA THR A 142 -3.60 -2.73 -22.76
C THR A 142 -3.91 -2.49 -21.29
N VAL A 143 -4.56 -1.37 -20.95
CA VAL A 143 -4.67 -0.88 -19.57
C VAL A 143 -6.09 -1.03 -19.03
N ALA A 144 -6.21 -1.63 -17.85
CA ALA A 144 -7.42 -1.66 -17.02
C ALA A 144 -7.17 -0.91 -15.71
N ALA A 145 -8.16 -0.13 -15.24
CA ALA A 145 -8.04 0.56 -13.96
C ALA A 145 -9.35 0.62 -13.18
N LYS A 146 -9.26 0.39 -11.86
CA LYS A 146 -10.41 0.41 -10.97
C LYS A 146 -10.03 0.91 -9.57
N VAL A 147 -10.95 1.61 -8.93
CA VAL A 147 -10.84 1.95 -7.51
C VAL A 147 -11.49 0.84 -6.69
N LEU A 148 -10.74 0.30 -5.72
CA LEU A 148 -11.21 -0.73 -4.80
C LEU A 148 -11.09 -0.24 -3.37
N ASN A 149 -12.09 -0.60 -2.52
CA ASN A 149 -12.08 -0.34 -1.09
C ASN A 149 -11.69 -1.62 -0.33
N SER A 150 -10.78 -1.52 0.61
CA SER A 150 -10.28 -2.69 1.37
C SER A 150 -11.37 -3.42 2.16
N SER A 151 -12.39 -2.71 2.65
CA SER A 151 -13.51 -3.35 3.36
C SER A 151 -14.37 -4.23 2.45
N GLU A 152 -14.46 -3.88 1.16
CA GLU A 152 -15.27 -4.59 0.18
C GLU A 152 -14.48 -5.67 -0.58
N TYR A 153 -13.18 -5.46 -0.76
CA TYR A 153 -12.37 -6.33 -1.61
C TYR A 153 -11.28 -7.11 -0.85
N GLY A 154 -10.98 -6.75 0.40
CA GLY A 154 -9.97 -7.42 1.22
C GLY A 154 -10.52 -8.12 2.45
N ASN A 155 -11.81 -8.00 2.75
CA ASN A 155 -12.40 -8.44 4.03
C ASN A 155 -11.63 -7.89 5.24
N ILE A 156 -11.14 -6.65 5.14
CA ILE A 156 -10.43 -5.93 6.19
C ILE A 156 -11.28 -4.76 6.64
N PRO A 157 -11.57 -4.61 7.94
CA PRO A 157 -12.39 -3.52 8.46
C PRO A 157 -11.64 -2.18 8.44
N GLN A 158 -11.24 -1.74 7.25
CA GLN A 158 -10.64 -0.43 7.00
C GLN A 158 -11.28 0.20 5.76
N ASN A 159 -11.72 1.45 5.87
CA ASN A 159 -12.15 2.24 4.73
C ASN A 159 -10.92 2.85 4.05
N ARG A 160 -10.35 2.12 3.08
CA ARG A 160 -9.18 2.55 2.31
C ARG A 160 -9.44 2.31 0.83
N GLU A 161 -9.67 3.39 0.09
CA GLU A 161 -9.86 3.36 -1.36
C GLU A 161 -8.55 3.64 -2.08
N ARG A 162 -8.20 2.77 -3.03
CA ARG A 162 -7.01 2.90 -3.87
C ARG A 162 -7.36 2.63 -5.32
N VAL A 163 -6.72 3.33 -6.23
CA VAL A 163 -6.77 3.01 -7.65
C VAL A 163 -5.69 1.99 -7.95
N TYR A 164 -6.08 0.93 -8.62
CA TYR A 164 -5.21 -0.09 -9.19
C TYR A 164 -5.24 0.06 -10.70
N ILE A 165 -4.05 0.13 -11.30
CA ILE A 165 -3.85 0.29 -12.74
C ILE A 165 -3.04 -0.92 -13.18
N ILE A 166 -3.60 -1.72 -14.09
CA ILE A 166 -2.98 -2.97 -14.55
C ILE A 166 -2.82 -2.88 -16.06
N GLY A 167 -1.59 -2.98 -16.54
CA GLY A 167 -1.27 -3.07 -17.95
C GLY A 167 -0.90 -4.50 -18.31
N PHE A 168 -1.52 -5.05 -19.34
CA PHE A 168 -1.20 -6.35 -19.92
C PHE A 168 -0.50 -6.15 -21.27
N ARG A 169 0.66 -6.79 -21.47
CA ARG A 169 1.37 -6.74 -22.75
C ARG A 169 0.60 -7.49 -23.83
N GLU A 170 0.03 -8.66 -23.47
CA GLU A 170 -0.79 -9.43 -24.38
C GLU A 170 -2.28 -9.02 -24.25
N PRO A 171 -2.94 -8.55 -25.34
CA PRO A 171 -4.33 -8.13 -25.31
C PRO A 171 -5.31 -9.24 -24.86
N GLU A 172 -4.99 -10.49 -25.15
CA GLU A 172 -5.77 -11.67 -24.74
C GLU A 172 -5.80 -11.82 -23.21
N ALA A 173 -4.67 -11.58 -22.54
CA ALA A 173 -4.60 -11.61 -21.08
C ALA A 173 -5.49 -10.52 -20.47
N ASN A 174 -5.52 -9.31 -21.06
CA ASN A 174 -6.45 -8.26 -20.64
C ASN A 174 -7.91 -8.66 -20.87
N ALA A 175 -8.22 -9.30 -21.98
CA ALA A 175 -9.59 -9.77 -22.28
C ALA A 175 -10.06 -10.86 -21.30
N HIS A 176 -9.17 -11.67 -20.77
CA HIS A 176 -9.45 -12.70 -19.76
C HIS A 176 -9.46 -12.17 -18.33
N PHE A 177 -8.82 -11.01 -18.07
CA PHE A 177 -8.74 -10.44 -16.74
C PHE A 177 -10.11 -10.01 -16.22
N GLN A 178 -10.40 -10.39 -15.00
CA GLN A 178 -11.62 -9.98 -14.30
C GLN A 178 -11.22 -9.34 -12.96
N TRP A 179 -11.85 -8.21 -12.64
CA TRP A 179 -11.71 -7.64 -11.32
C TRP A 179 -12.28 -8.58 -10.26
N PRO A 180 -11.62 -8.73 -9.09
CA PRO A 180 -12.18 -9.54 -8.02
C PRO A 180 -13.58 -9.06 -7.66
N LYS A 181 -14.47 -9.99 -7.33
CA LYS A 181 -15.83 -9.66 -6.88
C LYS A 181 -15.80 -9.10 -5.46
N PRO A 182 -16.67 -8.15 -5.12
CA PRO A 182 -16.80 -7.70 -3.73
C PRO A 182 -17.12 -8.86 -2.79
N VAL A 183 -16.67 -8.76 -1.55
CA VAL A 183 -16.99 -9.71 -0.48
C VAL A 183 -17.68 -8.96 0.66
N LYS A 184 -18.60 -9.63 1.33
CA LYS A 184 -19.20 -9.08 2.55
C LYS A 184 -18.13 -9.02 3.64
N LEU A 185 -17.95 -7.84 4.24
CA LEU A 185 -17.07 -7.69 5.39
C LEU A 185 -17.60 -8.56 6.55
N SER A 186 -16.82 -9.54 6.94
CA SER A 186 -17.13 -10.47 8.03
C SER A 186 -16.13 -10.37 9.19
N LYS A 187 -14.91 -9.87 8.94
CA LYS A 187 -13.87 -9.73 9.94
C LYS A 187 -14.14 -8.51 10.83
N PRO A 188 -14.42 -8.68 12.12
CA PRO A 188 -14.62 -7.57 13.05
C PRO A 188 -13.28 -6.93 13.44
N LEU A 189 -13.33 -5.70 13.94
CA LEU A 189 -12.13 -5.00 14.47
C LEU A 189 -11.42 -5.78 15.57
N GLY A 190 -12.17 -6.51 16.42
CA GLY A 190 -11.61 -7.27 17.53
C GLY A 190 -10.71 -8.45 17.15
N GLU A 191 -10.73 -8.88 15.88
CA GLU A 191 -9.75 -9.86 15.38
C GLU A 191 -8.38 -9.21 15.04
N LEU A 192 -8.34 -7.90 14.87
CA LEU A 192 -7.13 -7.17 14.45
C LEU A 192 -6.59 -6.26 15.56
N ILE A 193 -7.45 -5.90 16.51
CA ILE A 193 -7.15 -5.01 17.64
C ILE A 193 -7.56 -5.72 18.93
N ASP A 194 -6.62 -5.87 19.84
CA ASP A 194 -6.91 -6.46 21.14
C ASP A 194 -7.32 -5.37 22.15
N PHE A 195 -8.63 -5.24 22.37
CA PHE A 195 -9.21 -4.27 23.31
C PHE A 195 -8.99 -4.66 24.78
N GLU A 196 -8.69 -5.92 25.04
CA GLU A 196 -8.52 -6.49 26.38
C GLU A 196 -7.06 -6.59 26.83
N LYS A 197 -6.11 -6.43 25.91
CA LYS A 197 -4.67 -6.52 26.19
C LYS A 197 -4.13 -5.21 26.77
N LYS A 198 -3.35 -5.35 27.85
CA LYS A 198 -2.52 -4.25 28.33
C LYS A 198 -1.31 -4.07 27.41
N VAL A 199 -1.11 -2.86 26.93
CA VAL A 199 0.05 -2.48 26.11
C VAL A 199 0.99 -1.56 26.88
N GLU A 200 2.12 -1.18 26.30
CA GLU A 200 3.07 -0.26 26.92
C GLU A 200 2.42 1.09 27.26
N SER A 201 2.85 1.71 28.35
CA SER A 201 2.29 2.97 28.86
C SER A 201 2.35 4.12 27.84
N LYS A 202 3.33 4.13 26.94
CA LYS A 202 3.49 5.15 25.90
C LYS A 202 2.32 5.26 24.91
N TYR A 203 1.49 4.22 24.83
CA TYR A 203 0.31 4.23 23.95
C TYR A 203 -0.94 4.83 24.61
N TYR A 204 -0.97 4.92 25.94
CA TYR A 204 -2.12 5.48 26.66
C TYR A 204 -2.09 6.99 26.71
N TYR A 205 -3.27 7.58 26.58
CA TYR A 205 -3.45 9.00 26.82
C TYR A 205 -3.72 9.26 28.31
N THR A 206 -3.18 10.35 28.81
CA THR A 206 -3.32 10.80 30.20
C THR A 206 -3.61 12.30 30.22
N ASP A 207 -3.82 12.85 31.40
CA ASP A 207 -4.01 14.28 31.68
C ASP A 207 -2.85 15.19 31.26
N ALA A 208 -1.68 14.60 30.99
CA ALA A 208 -0.55 15.31 30.39
C ALA A 208 -0.84 15.84 28.96
N ARG A 209 -1.91 15.38 28.32
CA ARG A 209 -2.30 15.87 26.97
C ARG A 209 -3.35 16.96 27.06
N PRO A 210 -3.16 18.12 26.37
CA PRO A 210 -4.10 19.24 26.43
C PRO A 210 -5.56 18.88 26.06
N PHE A 211 -5.75 17.87 25.20
CA PHE A 211 -7.06 17.40 24.74
C PHE A 211 -7.61 16.20 25.53
N TRP A 212 -7.01 15.85 26.68
CA TRP A 212 -7.43 14.73 27.50
C TRP A 212 -8.90 14.81 27.95
N GLY A 213 -9.35 16.01 28.33
CA GLY A 213 -10.75 16.23 28.74
C GLY A 213 -11.73 15.80 27.65
N LEU A 214 -11.48 16.19 26.40
CA LEU A 214 -12.30 15.80 25.26
C LEU A 214 -12.24 14.30 24.97
N LEU A 215 -11.05 13.71 25.06
CA LEU A 215 -10.95 12.25 24.89
C LEU A 215 -11.75 11.50 25.94
N LYS A 216 -11.67 11.91 27.21
CA LYS A 216 -12.35 11.27 28.32
C LYS A 216 -13.87 11.37 28.19
N GLU A 217 -14.38 12.48 27.67
CA GLU A 217 -15.80 12.72 27.42
C GLU A 217 -16.33 11.91 26.24
N GLU A 218 -15.61 11.91 25.11
CA GLU A 218 -16.10 11.39 23.84
C GLU A 218 -15.77 9.90 23.62
N VAL A 219 -14.63 9.42 24.14
CA VAL A 219 -14.18 8.03 23.92
C VAL A 219 -14.81 7.10 24.97
N THR A 220 -16.09 6.83 24.81
CA THR A 220 -16.91 6.10 25.80
C THR A 220 -17.17 4.64 25.44
N LYS A 221 -17.21 4.29 24.14
CA LYS A 221 -17.55 2.95 23.66
C LYS A 221 -16.30 2.12 23.37
N SER A 222 -16.29 0.85 23.80
CA SER A 222 -15.36 -0.17 23.33
C SER A 222 -15.75 -0.70 21.94
N ASN A 223 -14.89 -1.49 21.32
CA ASN A 223 -15.09 -2.09 19.99
C ASN A 223 -15.37 -1.10 18.87
N THR A 224 -14.92 0.13 19.02
CA THR A 224 -15.00 1.17 17.98
C THR A 224 -13.74 2.00 17.94
N ILE A 225 -13.56 2.73 16.86
CA ILE A 225 -12.39 3.57 16.61
C ILE A 225 -12.78 5.03 16.66
N TYR A 226 -11.93 5.83 17.25
CA TYR A 226 -12.03 7.28 17.33
C TYR A 226 -10.82 7.94 16.65
N GLN A 227 -11.00 9.18 16.24
CA GLN A 227 -9.94 10.02 15.69
C GLN A 227 -9.94 11.38 16.38
N TRP A 228 -8.76 11.82 16.79
CA TRP A 228 -8.55 13.21 17.17
C TRP A 228 -8.46 14.09 15.91
N ARG A 229 -9.34 15.10 15.82
CA ARG A 229 -9.45 16.02 14.68
C ARG A 229 -9.06 17.45 15.07
N ARG A 230 -8.08 17.61 15.95
CA ARG A 230 -7.55 18.89 16.49
C ARG A 230 -8.51 19.69 17.35
N GLN A 231 -9.80 19.74 17.03
CA GLN A 231 -10.82 20.49 17.76
C GLN A 231 -11.91 19.61 18.37
N TYR A 232 -12.07 18.39 17.88
CA TYR A 232 -13.08 17.43 18.35
C TYR A 232 -12.60 15.99 18.17
N VAL A 233 -13.25 15.08 18.86
CA VAL A 233 -13.08 13.65 18.72
C VAL A 233 -14.18 13.10 17.83
N ARG A 234 -13.80 12.42 16.76
CA ARG A 234 -14.73 11.77 15.85
C ARG A 234 -14.83 10.30 16.18
N GLN A 235 -16.04 9.82 16.53
CA GLN A 235 -16.34 8.39 16.57
C GLN A 235 -16.55 7.86 15.14
N ASN A 236 -15.89 6.76 14.78
CA ASN A 236 -16.19 6.07 13.54
C ASN A 236 -17.34 5.09 13.75
N LYS A 237 -18.54 5.48 13.28
CA LYS A 237 -19.79 4.72 13.46
C LYS A 237 -19.97 3.57 12.47
N SER A 238 -19.11 3.44 11.46
CA SER A 238 -19.25 2.42 10.40
C SER A 238 -18.69 1.06 10.78
N GLY A 239 -18.10 0.91 11.99
CA GLY A 239 -17.48 -0.35 12.43
C GLY A 239 -16.18 -0.71 11.70
N VAL A 240 -15.63 0.22 10.91
CA VAL A 240 -14.36 0.06 10.21
C VAL A 240 -13.35 1.12 10.63
N CYS A 241 -12.07 0.79 10.52
CA CYS A 241 -10.99 1.74 10.72
C CYS A 241 -10.96 2.76 9.57
N PRO A 242 -10.76 4.05 9.84
CA PRO A 242 -10.46 5.01 8.78
C PRO A 242 -9.12 4.68 8.11
N THR A 243 -8.89 5.24 6.93
CA THR A 243 -7.62 5.08 6.21
C THR A 243 -6.44 5.41 7.11
N LEU A 244 -5.56 4.44 7.31
CA LEU A 244 -4.26 4.66 7.94
C LEU A 244 -3.35 5.45 6.98
N THR A 245 -2.64 6.44 7.49
CA THR A 245 -1.86 7.37 6.69
C THR A 245 -0.42 7.50 7.21
N ALA A 246 0.52 7.81 6.33
CA ALA A 246 1.94 7.95 6.68
C ALA A 246 2.21 9.01 7.76
N ASN A 247 1.39 10.05 7.80
CA ASN A 247 1.54 11.12 8.80
C ASN A 247 1.18 10.71 10.24
N MET A 248 0.68 9.49 10.46
CA MET A 248 0.61 8.91 11.81
C MET A 248 1.97 8.90 12.51
N GLY A 249 3.05 8.77 11.75
CA GLY A 249 4.43 8.86 12.26
C GLY A 249 4.88 10.28 12.62
N MET A 250 4.16 11.30 12.16
CA MET A 250 4.51 12.72 12.33
C MET A 250 3.79 13.34 13.54
N GLY A 251 4.26 13.01 14.75
CA GLY A 251 3.67 13.54 15.99
C GLY A 251 2.48 12.75 16.56
N GLY A 252 2.04 11.69 15.90
CA GLY A 252 1.10 10.70 16.43
C GLY A 252 -0.36 11.14 16.60
N HIS A 253 -0.74 12.34 16.18
CA HIS A 253 -2.10 12.86 16.36
C HIS A 253 -3.14 12.22 15.41
N ASN A 254 -2.71 11.57 14.34
CA ASN A 254 -3.58 10.88 13.39
C ASN A 254 -3.68 9.37 13.63
N VAL A 255 -3.00 8.84 14.63
CA VAL A 255 -3.15 7.42 14.99
C VAL A 255 -4.56 7.21 15.54
N PRO A 256 -5.29 6.20 15.05
CA PRO A 256 -6.61 5.89 15.57
C PRO A 256 -6.60 5.60 17.06
N ILE A 257 -7.68 5.99 17.75
CA ILE A 257 -7.83 5.91 19.19
C ILE A 257 -8.92 4.89 19.53
N ILE A 258 -8.72 4.15 20.60
CA ILE A 258 -9.70 3.19 21.13
C ILE A 258 -9.86 3.33 22.63
N LYS A 259 -11.01 2.86 23.13
CA LYS A 259 -11.22 2.57 24.56
C LYS A 259 -10.91 1.09 24.81
N SER A 260 -9.78 0.83 25.43
CA SER A 260 -9.42 -0.51 25.90
C SER A 260 -9.88 -0.72 27.35
N ARG A 261 -9.81 -1.96 27.84
CA ARG A 261 -10.04 -2.28 29.24
C ARG A 261 -9.18 -1.45 30.21
N TYR A 262 -7.97 -1.09 29.80
CA TYR A 262 -6.98 -0.40 30.63
C TYR A 262 -6.93 1.11 30.44
N GLY A 263 -7.78 1.66 29.58
CA GLY A 263 -7.87 3.10 29.35
C GLY A 263 -7.97 3.48 27.88
N ILE A 264 -7.95 4.79 27.64
CA ILE A 264 -7.98 5.35 26.29
C ILE A 264 -6.57 5.34 25.73
N ARG A 265 -6.38 4.73 24.57
CA ARG A 265 -5.08 4.62 23.93
C ARG A 265 -5.14 4.74 22.40
N LYS A 266 -4.01 5.06 21.81
CA LYS A 266 -3.82 4.90 20.36
C LYS A 266 -3.55 3.45 20.01
N LEU A 267 -3.79 3.08 18.75
CA LEU A 267 -3.36 1.78 18.22
C LEU A 267 -1.84 1.64 18.32
N THR A 268 -1.37 0.43 18.56
CA THR A 268 0.06 0.11 18.45
C THR A 268 0.47 -0.04 16.98
N PRO A 269 1.76 0.06 16.64
CA PRO A 269 2.22 -0.24 15.27
C PRO A 269 1.78 -1.63 14.80
N ARG A 270 1.85 -2.66 15.65
CA ARG A 270 1.39 -4.02 15.29
C ARG A 270 -0.07 -4.04 14.88
N GLU A 271 -0.96 -3.40 15.65
CA GLU A 271 -2.38 -3.32 15.31
C GLU A 271 -2.61 -2.58 13.98
N CYS A 272 -1.80 -1.55 13.67
CA CYS A 272 -1.85 -0.88 12.38
C CYS A 272 -1.47 -1.83 11.23
N PHE A 273 -0.43 -2.66 11.40
CA PHE A 273 -0.06 -3.68 10.41
C PHE A 273 -1.13 -4.77 10.28
N ASN A 274 -1.75 -5.20 11.38
CA ASN A 274 -2.88 -6.13 11.34
C ASN A 274 -4.05 -5.58 10.51
N ILE A 275 -4.38 -4.29 10.67
CA ILE A 275 -5.43 -3.59 9.90
C ILE A 275 -5.03 -3.41 8.42
N MET A 276 -3.75 -3.49 8.09
CA MET A 276 -3.27 -3.57 6.70
C MET A 276 -3.24 -5.00 6.16
N GLY A 277 -3.61 -5.99 6.97
CA GLY A 277 -3.69 -7.40 6.59
C GLY A 277 -2.36 -8.12 6.51
N PHE A 278 -1.32 -7.59 7.15
CA PHE A 278 -0.06 -8.31 7.33
C PHE A 278 -0.25 -9.47 8.30
N PRO A 279 0.41 -10.61 8.09
CA PRO A 279 0.30 -11.75 8.99
C PRO A 279 0.95 -11.48 10.36
N GLU A 280 0.59 -12.27 11.37
CA GLU A 280 1.06 -12.07 12.74
C GLU A 280 2.58 -12.27 12.89
N ASP A 281 3.16 -13.14 12.09
CA ASP A 281 4.60 -13.42 12.03
C ASP A 281 5.41 -12.41 11.24
N PHE A 282 4.76 -11.42 10.61
CA PHE A 282 5.46 -10.32 9.93
C PHE A 282 6.29 -9.52 10.93
N VAL A 283 7.60 -9.54 10.76
CA VAL A 283 8.56 -8.96 11.70
C VAL A 283 8.55 -7.43 11.65
N LEU A 284 8.34 -6.80 12.79
CA LEU A 284 8.56 -5.37 13.00
C LEU A 284 9.87 -5.20 13.78
N PRO A 285 10.96 -4.65 13.18
CA PRO A 285 12.24 -4.52 13.85
C PRO A 285 12.12 -3.70 15.14
N SER A 286 12.58 -4.26 16.25
CA SER A 286 12.43 -3.68 17.60
C SER A 286 13.27 -2.42 17.84
N ASP A 287 14.27 -2.20 17.02
CA ASP A 287 15.16 -1.04 17.06
C ASP A 287 14.71 0.11 16.15
N LEU A 288 13.54 -0.03 15.50
CA LEU A 288 12.89 1.08 14.82
C LEU A 288 11.96 1.84 15.77
N ALA A 289 11.99 3.15 15.69
CA ALA A 289 11.04 3.99 16.40
C ALA A 289 9.60 3.74 15.91
N ASP A 290 8.63 3.79 16.85
CA ASP A 290 7.20 3.65 16.53
C ASP A 290 6.75 4.59 15.39
N SER A 291 7.33 5.80 15.32
CA SER A 291 7.03 6.77 14.26
C SER A 291 7.35 6.24 12.87
N GLN A 292 8.44 5.49 12.72
CA GLN A 292 8.81 4.85 11.47
C GLN A 292 7.84 3.70 11.14
N LEU A 293 7.50 2.88 12.11
CA LEU A 293 6.55 1.78 11.93
C LEU A 293 5.14 2.29 11.57
N TYR A 294 4.66 3.36 12.21
CA TYR A 294 3.39 3.99 11.83
C TYR A 294 3.42 4.56 10.40
N LYS A 295 4.52 5.22 10.02
CA LYS A 295 4.72 5.72 8.66
C LYS A 295 4.68 4.58 7.64
N GLN A 296 5.38 3.48 7.93
CA GLN A 296 5.43 2.29 7.08
C GLN A 296 4.04 1.66 6.91
N ALA A 297 3.29 1.46 8.00
CA ALA A 297 1.92 0.95 7.93
C ALA A 297 1.02 1.86 7.07
N GLY A 298 1.09 3.17 7.26
CA GLY A 298 0.29 4.14 6.51
C GLY A 298 0.62 4.20 5.02
N ASN A 299 1.89 4.04 4.65
CA ASN A 299 2.35 4.00 3.27
C ASN A 299 2.08 2.66 2.57
N SER A 300 1.83 1.59 3.33
CA SER A 300 1.66 0.27 2.76
C SER A 300 0.30 0.08 2.08
N VAL A 301 0.13 -1.08 1.48
CA VAL A 301 -1.11 -1.57 0.87
C VAL A 301 -1.85 -2.53 1.79
N VAL A 302 -3.13 -2.78 1.54
CA VAL A 302 -3.87 -3.84 2.22
C VAL A 302 -3.60 -5.17 1.51
N VAL A 303 -2.80 -6.01 2.14
CA VAL A 303 -2.25 -7.25 1.55
C VAL A 303 -3.33 -8.17 0.97
N PRO A 304 -4.48 -8.44 1.63
CA PRO A 304 -5.52 -9.29 1.04
C PRO A 304 -6.15 -8.75 -0.25
N VAL A 305 -6.18 -7.44 -0.46
CA VAL A 305 -6.63 -6.87 -1.74
C VAL A 305 -5.65 -7.18 -2.85
N ILE A 306 -4.34 -7.04 -2.55
CA ILE A 306 -3.26 -7.38 -3.51
C ILE A 306 -3.30 -8.86 -3.85
N GLU A 307 -3.42 -9.75 -2.86
CA GLU A 307 -3.51 -11.20 -3.08
C GLU A 307 -4.65 -11.55 -4.04
N ARG A 308 -5.83 -10.96 -3.85
CA ARG A 308 -6.98 -11.22 -4.72
C ARG A 308 -6.79 -10.69 -6.14
N LEU A 309 -6.20 -9.50 -6.30
CA LEU A 309 -5.83 -8.97 -7.61
C LEU A 309 -4.78 -9.86 -8.31
N ALA A 310 -3.75 -10.28 -7.58
CA ALA A 310 -2.71 -11.16 -8.10
C ALA A 310 -3.25 -12.53 -8.55
N LYS A 311 -4.24 -13.09 -7.85
CA LYS A 311 -4.94 -14.31 -8.27
C LYS A 311 -5.67 -14.14 -9.61
N GLU A 312 -6.37 -13.04 -9.80
CA GLU A 312 -7.06 -12.74 -11.07
C GLU A 312 -6.05 -12.51 -12.21
N ILE A 313 -4.94 -11.82 -11.93
CA ILE A 313 -3.82 -11.65 -12.89
C ILE A 313 -3.25 -13.02 -13.26
N SER A 314 -2.96 -13.87 -12.28
CA SER A 314 -2.42 -15.21 -12.52
C SER A 314 -3.33 -16.07 -13.40
N GLN A 315 -4.65 -15.94 -13.24
CA GLN A 315 -5.62 -16.65 -14.08
C GLN A 315 -5.66 -16.09 -15.51
N ALA A 316 -5.52 -14.79 -15.67
CA ALA A 316 -5.56 -14.12 -16.96
C ALA A 316 -4.34 -14.46 -17.86
N ILE A 317 -3.13 -14.51 -17.28
CA ILE A 317 -1.90 -14.79 -18.02
C ILE A 317 -1.64 -16.28 -18.30
N ARG A 318 -2.37 -17.20 -17.66
CA ARG A 318 -2.25 -18.65 -17.88
C ARG A 318 -3.20 -19.19 -18.95
N ARG A 319 -4.10 -18.40 -19.46
CA ARG A 319 -5.08 -18.77 -20.49
C ARG A 319 -4.61 -18.32 -21.87
#